data_644ada8a1f4d1611ef7fd1ee32a79b3e
#
_entry.id   644ada8a1f4d1611ef7fd1ee32a79b3e
#
_cell.length_a   1.000
_cell.length_b   1.000
_cell.length_c   1.000
_cell.angle_alpha   90.00
_cell.angle_beta   90.00
_cell.angle_gamma   90.00
#
_symmetry.space_group_name_H-M   'P 1'
#
loop_
_entity.id
_entity.type
_entity.pdbx_description
1 polymer ?
#
loop_
_entity_poly.entity_id
_entity_poly.type
_entity_poly.pdbx_seq_one_letter_code
_entity_poly.pdbx_strand_id
1 'polypeptide(L)'
;MTKKIEPKIKRLKAKSEKPVFPTIPAFNILDLGCGLRKRPGAIGIDVNPRSHADIIHDLNRFPYPFPDNHFDEIICDNIIEHLDDFLNVMEELHRVAKPLALVTIVVPFYSHQQAHTDPTHRHFFGVHSFDYFIDGTANAGFQYSRAKFTLLSVEFEKELKQRHWFDRMIVAFANRQKDLYENRLANIFPLRNLTFVLRVVK
;
A
#
# COMPACT_ATOMS: atom_id res chain seq x y z
N MET A 1 70.12 16.80 52.03
CA MET A 1 68.71 17.31 51.92
C MET A 1 68.31 17.32 50.47
N THR A 2 67.66 16.26 50.01
CA THR A 2 67.22 16.06 48.62
C THR A 2 65.72 16.26 48.55
N LYS A 3 65.26 17.38 47.92
CA LYS A 3 63.83 17.63 47.66
C LYS A 3 63.32 16.75 46.50
N LYS A 4 62.38 15.87 46.81
CA LYS A 4 61.59 15.18 45.81
C LYS A 4 60.60 16.14 45.15
N ILE A 5 60.67 16.24 43.84
CA ILE A 5 59.70 16.96 43.02
C ILE A 5 58.70 15.94 42.54
N GLU A 6 57.44 16.01 42.97
CA GLU A 6 56.33 15.21 42.44
C GLU A 6 55.71 15.92 41.22
N PRO A 7 55.50 15.22 40.12
CA PRO A 7 54.83 15.80 38.94
C PRO A 7 53.29 15.86 39.15
N LYS A 8 52.72 17.10 39.07
CA LYS A 8 51.26 17.29 39.03
C LYS A 8 50.71 16.83 37.70
N ILE A 9 50.09 15.64 37.67
CA ILE A 9 49.32 15.15 36.54
C ILE A 9 47.96 15.88 36.54
N LYS A 10 47.76 16.80 35.59
CA LYS A 10 46.44 17.37 35.28
C LYS A 10 45.57 16.31 34.61
N ARG A 11 44.56 15.80 35.30
CA ARG A 11 43.50 14.98 34.70
C ARG A 11 42.69 15.86 33.75
N LEU A 12 42.87 15.69 32.46
CA LEU A 12 41.95 16.15 31.42
C LEU A 12 40.64 15.41 31.56
N LYS A 13 39.57 16.09 31.93
CA LYS A 13 38.21 15.55 31.88
C LYS A 13 37.82 15.41 30.41
N ALA A 14 37.86 14.20 29.87
CA ALA A 14 37.27 13.90 28.59
C ALA A 14 35.77 14.16 28.70
N LYS A 15 35.24 15.11 27.92
CA LYS A 15 33.81 15.26 27.68
C LYS A 15 33.37 14.00 26.91
N SER A 16 32.60 13.15 27.53
CA SER A 16 31.90 12.04 26.83
C SER A 16 30.82 12.65 25.96
N GLU A 17 31.14 12.96 24.72
CA GLU A 17 30.12 13.19 23.71
C GLU A 17 29.40 11.85 23.48
N LYS A 18 28.08 11.86 23.77
CA LYS A 18 27.24 10.69 23.45
C LYS A 18 27.26 10.50 21.95
N PRO A 19 27.43 9.27 21.45
CA PRO A 19 27.39 9.02 20.02
C PRO A 19 26.04 9.49 19.47
N VAL A 20 26.08 10.43 18.51
CA VAL A 20 24.92 10.89 17.77
C VAL A 20 24.67 9.81 16.72
N PHE A 21 23.72 8.92 17.00
CA PHE A 21 23.21 8.00 15.97
C PHE A 21 22.42 8.81 14.94
N PRO A 22 22.62 8.59 13.63
CA PRO A 22 21.76 9.20 12.63
C PRO A 22 20.31 8.82 12.94
N THR A 23 19.43 9.81 13.06
CA THR A 23 17.99 9.57 13.17
C THR A 23 17.53 8.85 11.91
N ILE A 24 17.15 7.58 12.04
CA ILE A 24 16.48 6.87 10.95
C ILE A 24 15.23 7.69 10.64
N PRO A 25 15.02 8.17 9.39
CA PRO A 25 13.81 8.89 9.05
C PRO A 25 12.61 8.03 9.41
N ALA A 26 11.59 8.62 10.02
CA ALA A 26 10.38 7.92 10.40
C ALA A 26 9.78 7.24 9.15
N PHE A 27 9.46 5.96 9.26
CA PHE A 27 8.77 5.21 8.20
C PHE A 27 7.31 5.63 8.20
N ASN A 28 6.89 6.34 7.15
CA ASN A 28 5.55 6.90 7.05
C ASN A 28 4.63 5.98 6.27
N ILE A 29 3.51 5.61 6.89
CA ILE A 29 2.48 4.76 6.28
C ILE A 29 1.22 5.59 6.09
N LEU A 30 0.60 5.53 4.91
CA LEU A 30 -0.74 6.06 4.64
C LEU A 30 -1.75 4.90 4.62
N ASP A 31 -2.86 5.06 5.34
CA ASP A 31 -4.02 4.19 5.29
C ASP A 31 -5.16 4.94 4.62
N LEU A 32 -5.37 4.67 3.33
CA LEU A 32 -6.33 5.36 2.46
C LEU A 32 -7.72 4.75 2.63
N GLY A 33 -8.70 5.56 3.03
CA GLY A 33 -10.04 5.06 3.34
C GLY A 33 -10.06 4.17 4.57
N CYS A 34 -9.35 4.57 5.63
CA CYS A 34 -9.06 3.71 6.79
C CYS A 34 -10.29 3.27 7.58
N GLY A 35 -11.45 3.95 7.43
CA GLY A 35 -12.69 3.63 8.12
C GLY A 35 -12.51 3.53 9.65
N LEU A 36 -13.14 2.50 10.23
CA LEU A 36 -13.05 2.20 11.68
C LEU A 36 -11.89 1.24 12.02
N ARG A 37 -11.09 0.82 11.04
CA ARG A 37 -10.02 -0.18 11.21
C ARG A 37 -8.67 0.32 10.76
N LYS A 38 -8.39 1.59 11.07
CA LYS A 38 -7.09 2.21 10.74
C LYS A 38 -5.91 1.34 11.18
N ARG A 39 -4.95 1.15 10.30
CA ARG A 39 -3.72 0.40 10.59
C ARG A 39 -2.93 1.09 11.71
N PRO A 40 -2.51 0.37 12.76
CA PRO A 40 -1.69 0.95 13.82
C PRO A 40 -0.40 1.57 13.27
N GLY A 41 -0.10 2.81 13.68
CA GLY A 41 1.09 3.56 13.24
C GLY A 41 0.97 4.23 11.87
N ALA A 42 -0.14 4.06 11.13
CA ALA A 42 -0.39 4.77 9.89
C ALA A 42 -1.09 6.12 10.11
N ILE A 43 -0.89 7.03 9.17
CA ILE A 43 -1.72 8.22 9.01
C ILE A 43 -2.96 7.79 8.22
N GLY A 44 -4.13 7.86 8.85
CA GLY A 44 -5.40 7.51 8.24
C GLY A 44 -6.08 8.72 7.59
N ILE A 45 -6.60 8.54 6.39
CA ILE A 45 -7.45 9.53 5.70
C ILE A 45 -8.78 8.88 5.30
N ASP A 46 -9.89 9.57 5.53
CA ASP A 46 -11.23 9.07 5.23
C ASP A 46 -12.22 10.24 5.10
N VAL A 47 -13.30 10.06 4.37
CA VAL A 47 -14.36 11.06 4.23
C VAL A 47 -15.31 11.04 5.44
N ASN A 48 -15.44 9.92 6.13
CA ASN A 48 -16.37 9.75 7.24
C ASN A 48 -15.80 10.37 8.54
N PRO A 49 -16.43 11.41 9.10
CA PRO A 49 -15.96 12.05 10.34
C PRO A 49 -16.08 11.14 11.58
N ARG A 50 -16.74 9.99 11.47
CA ARG A 50 -16.83 8.99 12.54
C ARG A 50 -15.78 7.89 12.40
N SER A 51 -14.93 7.95 11.36
CA SER A 51 -13.83 7.01 11.18
C SER A 51 -12.71 7.24 12.20
N HIS A 52 -11.71 6.37 12.19
CA HIS A 52 -10.49 6.55 12.97
C HIS A 52 -9.39 7.33 12.19
N ALA A 53 -9.82 8.11 11.18
CA ALA A 53 -8.91 8.90 10.37
C ALA A 53 -8.28 10.05 11.18
N ASP A 54 -7.02 10.34 10.88
CA ASP A 54 -6.31 11.52 11.37
C ASP A 54 -6.67 12.76 10.52
N ILE A 55 -7.06 12.55 9.27
CA ILE A 55 -7.45 13.58 8.31
C ILE A 55 -8.79 13.22 7.69
N ILE A 56 -9.78 14.12 7.83
CA ILE A 56 -11.06 13.99 7.15
C ILE A 56 -10.96 14.65 5.79
N HIS A 57 -11.06 13.88 4.71
CA HIS A 57 -10.93 14.35 3.33
C HIS A 57 -11.70 13.45 2.38
N ASP A 58 -12.36 14.05 1.40
CA ASP A 58 -13.02 13.35 0.31
C ASP A 58 -11.97 12.92 -0.73
N LEU A 59 -11.76 11.62 -0.85
CA LEU A 59 -10.74 11.04 -1.76
C LEU A 59 -11.05 11.22 -3.25
N ASN A 60 -12.24 11.72 -3.60
CA ASN A 60 -12.56 12.19 -4.96
C ASN A 60 -12.13 13.63 -5.21
N ARG A 61 -11.52 14.30 -4.22
CA ARG A 61 -10.98 15.66 -4.36
C ARG A 61 -9.46 15.65 -4.38
N PHE A 62 -8.89 16.19 -5.42
CA PHE A 62 -7.47 16.27 -5.67
C PHE A 62 -6.96 17.72 -5.56
N PRO A 63 -5.70 17.94 -5.15
CA PRO A 63 -4.74 16.93 -4.66
C PRO A 63 -5.06 16.48 -3.22
N TYR A 64 -4.59 15.30 -2.82
CA TYR A 64 -4.63 14.88 -1.42
C TYR A 64 -3.78 15.81 -0.54
N PRO A 65 -4.16 16.04 0.74
CA PRO A 65 -3.52 17.03 1.61
C PRO A 65 -2.15 16.59 2.14
N PHE A 66 -1.34 15.99 1.28
CA PHE A 66 -0.01 15.51 1.58
C PHE A 66 1.01 16.05 0.58
N PRO A 67 2.28 16.30 1.03
CA PRO A 67 3.35 16.66 0.11
C PRO A 67 3.74 15.49 -0.79
N ASP A 68 4.43 15.80 -1.90
CA ASP A 68 5.03 14.80 -2.76
C ASP A 68 6.09 13.98 -2.01
N ASN A 69 6.22 12.70 -2.38
CA ASN A 69 7.27 11.82 -1.84
C ASN A 69 7.30 11.73 -0.30
N HIS A 70 6.14 11.59 0.30
CA HIS A 70 6.00 11.60 1.75
C HIS A 70 5.95 10.19 2.37
N PHE A 71 5.27 9.25 1.72
CA PHE A 71 4.99 7.93 2.29
C PHE A 71 5.92 6.85 1.77
N ASP A 72 6.36 5.97 2.67
CA ASP A 72 7.15 4.77 2.38
C ASP A 72 6.26 3.58 2.04
N GLU A 73 5.03 3.56 2.57
CA GLU A 73 4.00 2.56 2.30
C GLU A 73 2.63 3.22 2.21
N ILE A 74 1.80 2.76 1.27
CA ILE A 74 0.38 3.14 1.17
C ILE A 74 -0.46 1.87 1.17
N ILE A 75 -1.55 1.89 1.92
CA ILE A 75 -2.51 0.79 2.02
C ILE A 75 -3.86 1.31 1.57
N CYS A 76 -4.48 0.56 0.65
CA CYS A 76 -5.83 0.80 0.15
C CYS A 76 -6.62 -0.50 0.34
N ASP A 77 -7.40 -0.60 1.41
CA ASP A 77 -8.16 -1.81 1.74
C ASP A 77 -9.64 -1.59 1.48
N ASN A 78 -10.15 -2.10 0.35
CA ASN A 78 -11.54 -1.95 -0.10
C ASN A 78 -12.00 -0.48 -0.10
N ILE A 79 -11.29 0.35 -0.82
CA ILE A 79 -11.58 1.78 -0.97
C ILE A 79 -11.56 2.24 -2.44
N ILE A 80 -10.66 1.70 -3.26
CA ILE A 80 -10.47 2.19 -4.64
C ILE A 80 -11.70 1.91 -5.51
N GLU A 81 -12.42 0.84 -5.25
CA GLU A 81 -13.67 0.49 -5.93
C GLU A 81 -14.79 1.52 -5.77
N HIS A 82 -14.72 2.35 -4.74
CA HIS A 82 -15.71 3.40 -4.43
C HIS A 82 -15.39 4.75 -5.07
N LEU A 83 -14.16 4.96 -5.53
CA LEU A 83 -13.70 6.28 -5.98
C LEU A 83 -14.10 6.54 -7.43
N ASP A 84 -14.40 7.82 -7.76
CA ASP A 84 -14.96 8.20 -9.05
C ASP A 84 -13.93 8.12 -10.19
N ASP A 85 -12.70 8.58 -9.94
CA ASP A 85 -11.64 8.71 -10.93
C ASP A 85 -10.42 7.86 -10.57
N PHE A 86 -10.48 6.60 -11.00
CA PHE A 86 -9.42 5.62 -10.75
C PHE A 86 -8.04 6.07 -11.26
N LEU A 87 -7.97 6.75 -12.41
CA LEU A 87 -6.70 7.20 -12.97
C LEU A 87 -6.05 8.28 -12.10
N ASN A 88 -6.82 9.30 -11.72
CA ASN A 88 -6.33 10.37 -10.86
C ASN A 88 -5.98 9.86 -9.45
N VAL A 89 -6.72 8.87 -8.92
CA VAL A 89 -6.35 8.22 -7.66
C VAL A 89 -4.96 7.59 -7.77
N MET A 90 -4.69 6.81 -8.81
CA MET A 90 -3.37 6.18 -9.00
C MET A 90 -2.25 7.22 -9.20
N GLU A 91 -2.53 8.34 -9.84
CA GLU A 91 -1.58 9.46 -9.96
C GLU A 91 -1.28 10.12 -8.61
N GLU A 92 -2.29 10.29 -7.76
CA GLU A 92 -2.11 10.82 -6.42
C GLU A 92 -1.35 9.86 -5.50
N LEU A 93 -1.67 8.56 -5.54
CA LEU A 93 -0.89 7.56 -4.82
C LEU A 93 0.59 7.61 -5.25
N HIS A 94 0.83 7.72 -6.56
CA HIS A 94 2.18 7.87 -7.09
C HIS A 94 2.84 9.18 -6.62
N ARG A 95 2.12 10.30 -6.62
CA ARG A 95 2.65 11.61 -6.19
C ARG A 95 3.08 11.61 -4.73
N VAL A 96 2.20 11.14 -3.83
CA VAL A 96 2.45 11.19 -2.38
C VAL A 96 3.40 10.10 -1.89
N ALA A 97 3.54 9.01 -2.62
CA ALA A 97 4.49 7.95 -2.32
C ALA A 97 5.93 8.36 -2.65
N LYS A 98 6.91 7.92 -1.87
CA LYS A 98 8.33 8.05 -2.18
C LYS A 98 8.73 7.16 -3.37
N PRO A 99 9.86 7.45 -4.04
CA PRO A 99 10.47 6.46 -4.96
C PRO A 99 10.68 5.13 -4.24
N LEU A 100 10.34 4.03 -4.91
CA LEU A 100 10.41 2.65 -4.40
C LEU A 100 9.45 2.32 -3.24
N ALA A 101 8.58 3.24 -2.84
CA ALA A 101 7.52 2.98 -1.86
C ALA A 101 6.60 1.83 -2.31
N LEU A 102 6.02 1.13 -1.33
CA LEU A 102 5.07 0.06 -1.59
C LEU A 102 3.64 0.59 -1.54
N VAL A 103 2.82 0.15 -2.48
CA VAL A 103 1.38 0.40 -2.50
C VAL A 103 0.68 -0.95 -2.49
N THR A 104 0.01 -1.25 -1.38
CA THR A 104 -0.79 -2.47 -1.22
C THR A 104 -2.26 -2.12 -1.44
N ILE A 105 -2.89 -2.77 -2.42
CA ILE A 105 -4.27 -2.54 -2.81
C ILE A 105 -5.04 -3.84 -2.65
N VAL A 106 -6.08 -3.83 -1.82
CA VAL A 106 -7.04 -4.93 -1.68
C VAL A 106 -8.36 -4.46 -2.26
N VAL A 107 -8.92 -5.23 -3.21
CA VAL A 107 -10.18 -4.91 -3.89
C VAL A 107 -11.02 -6.17 -4.06
N PRO A 108 -12.36 -6.06 -4.12
CA PRO A 108 -13.21 -7.19 -4.46
C PRO A 108 -12.91 -7.68 -5.87
N PHE A 109 -12.79 -9.01 -6.02
CA PHE A 109 -12.67 -9.62 -7.34
C PHE A 109 -14.01 -9.60 -8.07
N TYR A 110 -14.02 -9.24 -9.34
CA TYR A 110 -15.24 -8.94 -10.11
C TYR A 110 -16.29 -10.05 -10.12
N SER A 111 -15.88 -11.34 -10.04
CA SER A 111 -16.82 -12.46 -10.10
C SER A 111 -17.51 -12.75 -8.76
N HIS A 112 -17.01 -12.19 -7.66
CA HIS A 112 -17.58 -12.42 -6.34
C HIS A 112 -18.77 -11.49 -6.07
N GLN A 113 -19.81 -12.01 -5.39
CA GLN A 113 -21.00 -11.23 -5.05
C GLN A 113 -20.71 -9.89 -4.36
N GLN A 114 -19.64 -9.79 -3.55
CA GLN A 114 -19.28 -8.57 -2.85
C GLN A 114 -18.89 -7.42 -3.78
N ALA A 115 -18.40 -7.73 -4.99
CA ALA A 115 -18.14 -6.68 -5.98
C ALA A 115 -19.43 -5.96 -6.42
N HIS A 116 -20.59 -6.61 -6.28
CA HIS A 116 -21.88 -6.14 -6.78
C HIS A 116 -22.91 -5.83 -5.67
N THR A 117 -22.64 -6.24 -4.42
CA THR A 117 -23.58 -6.07 -3.31
C THR A 117 -23.60 -4.62 -2.80
N ASP A 118 -22.47 -3.96 -2.78
CA ASP A 118 -22.40 -2.56 -2.34
C ASP A 118 -22.77 -1.64 -3.52
N PRO A 119 -23.86 -0.82 -3.37
CA PRO A 119 -24.31 0.05 -4.45
C PRO A 119 -23.38 1.23 -4.74
N THR A 120 -22.35 1.44 -3.92
CA THR A 120 -21.37 2.51 -4.10
C THR A 120 -20.13 2.06 -4.86
N HIS A 121 -20.00 0.77 -5.21
CA HIS A 121 -18.92 0.27 -6.08
C HIS A 121 -19.11 0.81 -7.49
N ARG A 122 -18.05 1.43 -8.01
CA ARG A 122 -17.98 2.02 -9.35
C ARG A 122 -17.07 1.26 -10.28
N HIS A 123 -16.07 0.56 -9.72
CA HIS A 123 -15.06 -0.17 -10.47
C HIS A 123 -15.03 -1.65 -10.08
N PHE A 124 -14.79 -2.50 -11.08
CA PHE A 124 -14.68 -3.95 -10.94
C PHE A 124 -13.26 -4.37 -11.34
N PHE A 125 -12.63 -5.21 -10.53
CA PHE A 125 -11.22 -5.54 -10.68
C PHE A 125 -11.00 -6.99 -11.02
N GLY A 126 -10.15 -7.23 -12.03
CA GLY A 126 -9.56 -8.51 -12.40
C GLY A 126 -8.04 -8.50 -12.21
N VAL A 127 -7.38 -9.60 -12.52
CA VAL A 127 -5.94 -9.76 -12.29
C VAL A 127 -5.07 -8.77 -13.08
N HIS A 128 -5.58 -8.24 -14.19
CA HIS A 128 -4.89 -7.31 -15.10
C HIS A 128 -5.32 -5.85 -14.97
N SER A 129 -6.13 -5.51 -13.97
CA SER A 129 -6.71 -4.16 -13.83
C SER A 129 -5.66 -3.05 -13.65
N PHE A 130 -4.48 -3.37 -13.11
CA PHE A 130 -3.40 -2.41 -12.89
C PHE A 130 -2.33 -2.42 -13.99
N ASP A 131 -2.44 -3.25 -15.03
CA ASP A 131 -1.45 -3.38 -16.09
C ASP A 131 -1.23 -2.07 -16.87
N TYR A 132 -2.22 -1.16 -16.89
CA TYR A 132 -2.11 0.15 -17.52
C TYR A 132 -1.03 1.05 -16.89
N PHE A 133 -0.63 0.76 -15.66
CA PHE A 133 0.39 1.49 -14.91
C PHE A 133 1.75 0.77 -14.86
N ILE A 134 1.87 -0.42 -15.49
CA ILE A 134 3.05 -1.28 -15.38
C ILE A 134 3.76 -1.35 -16.72
N ASP A 135 4.97 -0.77 -16.81
CA ASP A 135 5.75 -0.78 -18.05
C ASP A 135 6.05 -2.21 -18.50
N GLY A 136 6.01 -2.40 -19.82
CA GLY A 136 6.24 -3.70 -20.46
C GLY A 136 5.00 -4.57 -20.62
N THR A 137 3.84 -4.17 -20.06
CA THR A 137 2.56 -4.83 -20.34
C THR A 137 1.95 -4.29 -21.65
N ALA A 138 1.08 -5.08 -22.28
CA ALA A 138 0.37 -4.62 -23.49
C ALA A 138 -0.50 -3.38 -23.21
N ASN A 139 -1.11 -3.31 -22.03
CA ASN A 139 -2.02 -2.24 -21.62
C ASN A 139 -1.29 -0.92 -21.31
N ALA A 140 -0.02 -0.95 -20.90
CA ALA A 140 0.78 0.26 -20.68
C ALA A 140 0.94 1.12 -21.94
N GLY A 141 0.83 0.51 -23.12
CA GLY A 141 0.91 1.20 -24.41
C GLY A 141 -0.19 2.24 -24.65
N PHE A 142 -1.33 2.15 -23.95
CA PHE A 142 -2.40 3.14 -24.03
C PHE A 142 -2.06 4.49 -23.38
N GLN A 143 -1.08 4.53 -22.47
CA GLN A 143 -0.57 5.75 -21.82
C GLN A 143 -1.67 6.60 -21.14
N TYR A 144 -2.65 5.96 -20.48
CA TYR A 144 -3.74 6.69 -19.81
C TYR A 144 -3.26 7.50 -18.60
N SER A 145 -2.12 7.14 -18.02
CA SER A 145 -1.53 7.82 -16.86
C SER A 145 -0.01 7.91 -16.98
N ARG A 146 0.55 8.94 -16.34
CA ARG A 146 2.01 9.09 -16.16
C ARG A 146 2.55 8.33 -14.95
N ALA A 147 1.67 7.92 -14.02
CA ALA A 147 2.07 7.14 -12.87
C ALA A 147 2.56 5.75 -13.29
N LYS A 148 3.74 5.37 -12.82
CA LYS A 148 4.40 4.11 -13.15
C LYS A 148 4.69 3.29 -11.90
N PHE A 149 4.42 1.99 -12.03
CA PHE A 149 4.65 1.03 -10.96
C PHE A 149 5.28 -0.25 -11.51
N THR A 150 5.93 -0.99 -10.62
CA THR A 150 6.30 -2.39 -10.85
C THR A 150 5.36 -3.27 -10.07
N LEU A 151 4.72 -4.23 -10.70
CA LEU A 151 3.92 -5.25 -10.02
C LEU A 151 4.85 -6.24 -9.32
N LEU A 152 4.78 -6.31 -8.00
CA LEU A 152 5.53 -7.28 -7.21
C LEU A 152 4.75 -8.58 -7.01
N SER A 153 3.46 -8.47 -6.71
CA SER A 153 2.56 -9.62 -6.64
C SER A 153 1.11 -9.23 -6.89
N VAL A 154 0.34 -10.18 -7.38
CA VAL A 154 -1.12 -10.19 -7.33
C VAL A 154 -1.56 -11.54 -6.79
N GLU A 155 -2.39 -11.53 -5.74
CA GLU A 155 -2.78 -12.74 -5.02
C GLU A 155 -4.27 -12.72 -4.70
N PHE A 156 -4.92 -13.85 -4.96
CA PHE A 156 -6.27 -14.10 -4.47
C PHE A 156 -6.23 -14.46 -2.99
N GLU A 157 -7.16 -13.89 -2.21
CA GLU A 157 -7.45 -14.30 -0.83
C GLU A 157 -6.20 -14.43 0.05
N LYS A 158 -5.38 -13.40 0.12
CA LYS A 158 -4.13 -13.41 0.90
C LYS A 158 -4.32 -13.88 2.36
N GLU A 159 -5.52 -13.72 2.92
CA GLU A 159 -5.87 -14.18 4.27
C GLU A 159 -6.75 -15.43 4.25
N LEU A 160 -6.11 -16.60 4.26
CA LEU A 160 -6.79 -17.92 4.20
C LEU A 160 -7.26 -18.46 5.56
N LYS A 161 -7.28 -17.66 6.61
CA LYS A 161 -7.68 -18.10 7.95
C LYS A 161 -9.15 -18.55 7.92
N GLN A 162 -9.42 -19.86 8.14
CA GLN A 162 -10.73 -20.49 8.33
C GLN A 162 -11.45 -21.01 7.07
N ARG A 163 -10.75 -21.35 5.99
CA ARG A 163 -11.41 -21.95 4.81
C ARG A 163 -11.33 -23.48 4.80
N HIS A 164 -12.37 -24.10 4.22
CA HIS A 164 -12.39 -25.54 3.93
C HIS A 164 -11.18 -25.92 3.06
N TRP A 165 -10.73 -27.19 3.15
CA TRP A 165 -9.59 -27.68 2.36
C TRP A 165 -9.80 -27.50 0.85
N PHE A 166 -11.04 -27.66 0.38
CA PHE A 166 -11.40 -27.47 -1.02
C PHE A 166 -11.19 -26.02 -1.47
N ASP A 167 -11.65 -25.05 -0.68
CA ASP A 167 -11.44 -23.62 -0.98
C ASP A 167 -9.95 -23.28 -1.04
N ARG A 168 -9.15 -23.87 -0.15
CA ARG A 168 -7.69 -23.71 -0.16
C ARG A 168 -7.06 -24.24 -1.44
N MET A 169 -7.55 -25.36 -1.99
CA MET A 169 -7.11 -25.89 -3.28
C MET A 169 -7.44 -24.94 -4.43
N ILE A 170 -8.67 -24.41 -4.46
CA ILE A 170 -9.08 -23.43 -5.48
C ILE A 170 -8.20 -22.17 -5.42
N VAL A 171 -7.97 -21.62 -4.23
CA VAL A 171 -7.11 -20.44 -4.06
C VAL A 171 -5.66 -20.73 -4.48
N ALA A 172 -5.12 -21.89 -4.11
CA ALA A 172 -3.76 -22.27 -4.51
C ALA A 172 -3.65 -22.43 -6.04
N PHE A 173 -4.66 -23.04 -6.68
CA PHE A 173 -4.73 -23.13 -8.13
C PHE A 173 -4.84 -21.74 -8.78
N ALA A 174 -5.76 -20.89 -8.30
CA ALA A 174 -5.97 -19.56 -8.82
C ALA A 174 -4.68 -18.70 -8.73
N ASN A 175 -3.97 -18.77 -7.61
CA ASN A 175 -2.71 -18.05 -7.44
C ASN A 175 -1.59 -18.56 -8.34
N ARG A 176 -1.61 -19.85 -8.72
CA ARG A 176 -0.61 -20.43 -9.62
C ARG A 176 -0.95 -20.20 -11.10
N GLN A 177 -2.22 -20.20 -11.47
CA GLN A 177 -2.74 -20.17 -12.85
C GLN A 177 -3.80 -19.06 -12.98
N LYS A 178 -3.41 -17.80 -12.74
CA LYS A 178 -4.32 -16.68 -12.61
C LYS A 178 -5.21 -16.48 -13.83
N ASP A 179 -4.58 -16.45 -15.02
CA ASP A 179 -5.30 -16.26 -16.29
C ASP A 179 -6.28 -17.40 -16.59
N LEU A 180 -5.84 -18.63 -16.34
CA LEU A 180 -6.70 -19.80 -16.56
C LEU A 180 -7.88 -19.80 -15.60
N TYR A 181 -7.62 -19.47 -14.32
CA TYR A 181 -8.67 -19.34 -13.33
C TYR A 181 -9.65 -18.22 -13.68
N GLU A 182 -9.15 -17.01 -13.97
CA GLU A 182 -9.99 -15.85 -14.31
C GLU A 182 -10.85 -16.12 -15.55
N ASN A 183 -10.26 -16.67 -16.61
CA ASN A 183 -10.95 -16.89 -17.89
C ASN A 183 -11.91 -18.10 -17.92
N ARG A 184 -11.76 -19.08 -17.01
CA ARG A 184 -12.50 -20.35 -17.10
C ARG A 184 -13.26 -20.73 -15.84
N LEU A 185 -12.78 -20.37 -14.66
CA LEU A 185 -13.27 -20.90 -13.39
C LEU A 185 -13.85 -19.84 -12.44
N ALA A 186 -13.53 -18.57 -12.66
CA ALA A 186 -13.88 -17.48 -11.76
C ALA A 186 -15.40 -17.36 -11.47
N ASN A 187 -16.25 -17.66 -12.45
CA ASN A 187 -17.70 -17.62 -12.30
C ASN A 187 -18.30 -18.91 -11.70
N ILE A 188 -17.53 -20.00 -11.65
CA ILE A 188 -17.95 -21.28 -11.06
C ILE A 188 -17.54 -21.34 -9.59
N PHE A 189 -16.33 -20.86 -9.28
CA PHE A 189 -15.74 -20.85 -7.93
C PHE A 189 -15.25 -19.44 -7.59
N PRO A 190 -16.15 -18.47 -7.37
CA PRO A 190 -15.77 -17.07 -7.19
C PRO A 190 -14.92 -16.88 -5.93
N LEU A 191 -13.76 -16.26 -6.08
CA LEU A 191 -12.90 -15.83 -4.97
C LEU A 191 -13.20 -14.37 -4.61
N ARG A 192 -13.00 -14.04 -3.33
CA ARG A 192 -13.53 -12.81 -2.76
C ARG A 192 -12.73 -11.56 -3.15
N ASN A 193 -11.43 -11.58 -2.87
CA ASN A 193 -10.57 -10.40 -3.00
C ASN A 193 -9.32 -10.70 -3.81
N LEU A 194 -8.84 -9.66 -4.48
CA LEU A 194 -7.50 -9.55 -5.03
C LEU A 194 -6.66 -8.62 -4.15
N THR A 195 -5.42 -9.01 -3.89
CA THR A 195 -4.42 -8.14 -3.27
C THR A 195 -3.29 -7.90 -4.27
N PHE A 196 -3.08 -6.64 -4.62
CA PHE A 196 -1.96 -6.19 -5.44
C PHE A 196 -0.90 -5.56 -4.55
N VAL A 197 0.37 -5.86 -4.80
CA VAL A 197 1.50 -5.15 -4.22
C VAL A 197 2.28 -4.51 -5.36
N LEU A 198 2.28 -3.21 -5.38
CA LEU A 198 2.92 -2.38 -6.39
C LEU A 198 4.12 -1.65 -5.76
N ARG A 199 5.18 -1.43 -6.55
CA ARG A 199 6.31 -0.57 -6.18
C ARG A 199 6.31 0.65 -7.08
N VAL A 200 6.39 1.83 -6.46
CA VAL A 200 6.42 3.12 -7.17
C VAL A 200 7.72 3.27 -7.96
N VAL A 201 7.61 3.69 -9.23
CA VAL A 201 8.73 3.99 -10.14
C VAL A 201 8.68 5.48 -10.46
N LYS A 202 9.76 6.22 -10.09
CA LYS A 202 9.93 7.65 -10.38
C LYS A 202 11.25 7.91 -11.03
#